data_7b251e7ea11145c4ea662e5edea7169c
#
_entry.id   7b251e7ea11145c4ea662e5edea7169c
#
_cell.length_a   1.000
_cell.length_b   1.000
_cell.length_c   1.000
_cell.angle_alpha   90.00
_cell.angle_beta   90.00
_cell.angle_gamma   90.00
#
_symmetry.space_group_name_H-M   'P 1'
#
loop_
_entity.id
_entity.type
_entity.pdbx_description
1 polymer ?
#
loop_
_entity_poly.entity_id
_entity_poly.type
_entity_poly.pdbx_seq_one_letter_code
_entity_poly.pdbx_strand_id
1 'polypeptide(L)'
;MANAPQIRIPATYMRGGTSKGVFFRLTDLPEAAQVPGAARDALLLRVIGSPDPYEKQIDGMGGATSSTSKSVIVSRSSRPDHDVDYLFGQVSIDKPFVDWSGNCGNLSAAVGPFAITNGLVDPDRVPQDGVAVVRIWQANIGKTIIAHVPISNGAVQETGDFELDGVTFPAAEVPLEFLDPAADEEGAGGSMFPTGNLVDDLQVPGIGTLKATMINAGIPTIFVNAADIGYTGTELQGDINGDPQALARLEAIRAYGALHMGLIGSIDEAAARQHTPKVAFVAAPADYVASSGKPVAAQDIELLVRAVSMGKLHHAMMGTAAVAIGTAAAIPGTLVNLAAGGQARSAVSFGHPSGTLRVGAQAVQEGGDWKVTKALMSRSARVLMEGWVRVPQPGV
;
A
#
# COMPACT_ATOMS: atom_id res chain seq x y z
N MET A 1 -10.30 1.69 43.32
CA MET A 1 -10.64 2.61 42.20
C MET A 1 -11.68 1.89 41.33
N ALA A 2 -12.77 2.55 40.97
CA ALA A 2 -13.76 1.95 40.07
C ALA A 2 -13.13 1.81 38.69
N ASN A 3 -13.26 0.65 38.06
CA ASN A 3 -12.80 0.45 36.69
C ASN A 3 -13.64 1.30 35.75
N ALA A 4 -13.01 2.16 34.95
CA ALA A 4 -13.70 2.94 33.95
C ALA A 4 -14.28 2.03 32.85
N PRO A 5 -15.51 2.29 32.40
CA PRO A 5 -16.08 1.53 31.27
C PRO A 5 -15.29 1.80 29.99
N GLN A 6 -15.29 0.82 29.09
CA GLN A 6 -14.75 1.03 27.74
C GLN A 6 -15.64 1.99 26.95
N ILE A 7 -15.02 2.88 26.19
CA ILE A 7 -15.74 3.71 25.21
C ILE A 7 -16.06 2.88 23.96
N ARG A 8 -17.13 3.27 23.27
CA ARG A 8 -17.61 2.64 22.02
C ARG A 8 -17.41 3.63 20.88
N ILE A 9 -16.68 3.23 19.85
CA ILE A 9 -16.38 4.05 18.70
C ILE A 9 -16.97 3.36 17.46
N PRO A 10 -17.86 4.02 16.69
CA PRO A 10 -18.35 3.46 15.43
C PRO A 10 -17.19 3.13 14.50
N ALA A 11 -17.20 1.96 13.92
CA ALA A 11 -16.13 1.49 13.06
C ALA A 11 -16.65 0.51 12.01
N THR A 12 -16.00 0.49 10.85
CA THR A 12 -16.23 -0.51 9.80
C THR A 12 -14.93 -1.28 9.58
N TYR A 13 -14.98 -2.59 9.69
CA TYR A 13 -13.84 -3.45 9.37
C TYR A 13 -13.96 -3.87 7.92
N MET A 14 -13.02 -3.43 7.08
CA MET A 14 -13.08 -3.61 5.64
C MET A 14 -11.85 -4.30 5.08
N ARG A 15 -12.07 -5.11 4.05
CA ARG A 15 -11.03 -5.51 3.10
C ARG A 15 -11.00 -4.50 1.93
N GLY A 16 -9.82 -4.10 1.55
CA GLY A 16 -9.54 -3.41 0.30
C GLY A 16 -8.35 -4.09 -0.37
N GLY A 17 -8.51 -4.56 -1.61
CA GLY A 17 -7.49 -5.38 -2.26
C GLY A 17 -7.09 -6.56 -1.38
N THR A 18 -5.79 -6.79 -1.25
CA THR A 18 -5.20 -7.86 -0.40
C THR A 18 -4.86 -7.38 1.02
N SER A 19 -5.48 -6.31 1.48
CA SER A 19 -5.33 -5.79 2.85
C SER A 19 -6.68 -5.65 3.53
N LYS A 20 -6.68 -5.61 4.88
CA LYS A 20 -7.84 -5.25 5.69
C LYS A 20 -7.44 -4.30 6.81
N GLY A 21 -8.38 -3.47 7.24
CA GLY A 21 -8.17 -2.49 8.28
C GLY A 21 -9.46 -1.98 8.90
N VAL A 22 -9.34 -1.24 9.98
CA VAL A 22 -10.45 -0.60 10.67
C VAL A 22 -10.61 0.82 10.13
N PHE A 23 -11.81 1.11 9.64
CA PHE A 23 -12.18 2.39 9.05
C PHE A 23 -13.03 3.19 10.03
N PHE A 24 -12.74 4.47 10.13
CA PHE A 24 -13.44 5.44 10.97
C PHE A 24 -13.83 6.67 10.16
N ARG A 25 -15.01 7.23 10.42
CA ARG A 25 -15.24 8.64 10.10
C ARG A 25 -14.48 9.47 11.13
N LEU A 26 -13.80 10.54 10.70
CA LEU A 26 -13.06 11.42 11.59
C LEU A 26 -13.93 11.94 12.75
N THR A 27 -15.18 12.28 12.45
CA THR A 27 -16.15 12.82 13.43
C THR A 27 -16.62 11.82 14.48
N ASP A 28 -16.41 10.51 14.27
CA ASP A 28 -16.80 9.46 15.22
C ASP A 28 -15.70 9.20 16.26
N LEU A 29 -14.49 9.69 16.00
CA LEU A 29 -13.39 9.57 16.95
C LEU A 29 -13.59 10.51 18.15
N PRO A 30 -13.12 10.15 19.36
CA PRO A 30 -13.02 11.08 20.46
C PRO A 30 -12.31 12.37 20.05
N GLU A 31 -12.75 13.51 20.58
CA GLU A 31 -12.25 14.84 20.17
C GLU A 31 -10.72 14.94 20.17
N ALA A 32 -10.07 14.42 21.22
CA ALA A 32 -8.60 14.42 21.31
C ALA A 32 -7.92 13.57 20.22
N ALA A 33 -8.61 12.62 19.60
CA ALA A 33 -8.10 11.78 18.52
C ALA A 33 -8.47 12.29 17.12
N GLN A 34 -9.31 13.31 17.00
CA GLN A 34 -9.64 13.94 15.73
C GLN A 34 -8.49 14.78 15.16
N VAL A 35 -7.56 15.20 16.01
CA VAL A 35 -6.35 15.93 15.62
C VAL A 35 -5.13 15.01 15.62
N PRO A 36 -4.11 15.26 14.76
CA PRO A 36 -2.85 14.50 14.80
C PRO A 36 -2.18 14.60 16.18
N GLY A 37 -1.57 13.49 16.63
CA GLY A 37 -0.78 13.48 17.84
C GLY A 37 -0.97 12.20 18.68
N ALA A 38 -0.38 12.21 19.87
CA ALA A 38 -0.27 11.04 20.74
C ALA A 38 -1.63 10.41 21.11
N ALA A 39 -2.70 11.20 21.27
CA ALA A 39 -4.02 10.68 21.61
C ALA A 39 -4.62 9.84 20.48
N ARG A 40 -4.45 10.28 19.22
CA ARG A 40 -4.85 9.52 18.04
C ARG A 40 -4.05 8.23 17.91
N ASP A 41 -2.73 8.33 18.06
CA ASP A 41 -1.84 7.16 17.92
C ASP A 41 -2.14 6.13 19.01
N ALA A 42 -2.28 6.54 20.26
CA ALA A 42 -2.62 5.65 21.38
C ALA A 42 -3.97 4.94 21.15
N LEU A 43 -4.98 5.66 20.65
CA LEU A 43 -6.27 5.08 20.30
C LEU A 43 -6.13 4.01 19.23
N LEU A 44 -5.44 4.30 18.11
CA LEU A 44 -5.30 3.37 17.00
C LEU A 44 -4.44 2.16 17.36
N LEU A 45 -3.38 2.36 18.14
CA LEU A 45 -2.59 1.27 18.69
C LEU A 45 -3.48 0.32 19.52
N ARG A 46 -4.33 0.87 20.36
CA ARG A 46 -5.23 0.06 21.21
C ARG A 46 -6.30 -0.66 20.38
N VAL A 47 -6.86 -0.01 19.36
CA VAL A 47 -7.82 -0.64 18.43
C VAL A 47 -7.21 -1.83 17.71
N ILE A 48 -5.97 -1.71 17.25
CA ILE A 48 -5.28 -2.77 16.50
C ILE A 48 -4.73 -3.86 17.42
N GLY A 49 -4.50 -3.55 18.71
CA GLY A 49 -3.90 -4.46 19.68
C GLY A 49 -2.37 -4.42 19.66
N SER A 50 -1.81 -3.20 19.57
CA SER A 50 -0.37 -2.94 19.52
C SER A 50 0.06 -1.99 20.64
N PRO A 51 1.34 -2.05 21.10
CA PRO A 51 2.35 -3.04 20.72
C PRO A 51 2.05 -4.42 21.33
N ASP A 52 2.22 -5.47 20.55
CA ASP A 52 2.05 -6.84 21.01
C ASP A 52 3.38 -7.62 20.98
N PRO A 53 4.00 -7.89 22.13
CA PRO A 53 5.26 -8.63 22.18
C PRO A 53 5.13 -10.10 21.73
N TYR A 54 3.90 -10.61 21.64
CA TYR A 54 3.62 -11.97 21.16
C TYR A 54 3.43 -12.02 19.64
N GLU A 55 3.37 -10.87 18.96
CA GLU A 55 3.13 -10.73 17.52
C GLU A 55 1.85 -11.46 17.04
N LYS A 56 0.77 -11.39 17.81
CA LYS A 56 -0.54 -12.00 17.48
C LYS A 56 -1.68 -11.01 17.40
N GLN A 57 -1.56 -9.84 18.07
CA GLN A 57 -2.60 -8.82 18.17
C GLN A 57 -3.96 -9.35 18.64
N ILE A 58 -3.93 -10.32 19.58
CA ILE A 58 -5.13 -11.02 20.07
C ILE A 58 -6.12 -10.05 20.76
N ASP A 59 -5.61 -9.02 21.43
CA ASP A 59 -6.44 -8.02 22.14
C ASP A 59 -6.72 -6.80 21.27
N GLY A 60 -6.98 -7.01 19.97
CA GLY A 60 -7.31 -5.95 19.01
C GLY A 60 -7.84 -6.48 17.70
N MET A 61 -8.05 -5.58 16.74
CA MET A 61 -8.59 -5.86 15.42
C MET A 61 -7.51 -6.21 14.39
N GLY A 62 -6.25 -6.13 14.77
CA GLY A 62 -5.13 -6.50 13.91
C GLY A 62 -5.05 -8.01 13.67
N GLY A 63 -4.17 -8.41 12.73
CA GLY A 63 -3.93 -9.81 12.40
C GLY A 63 -2.44 -10.11 12.25
N ALA A 64 -1.60 -9.36 12.95
CA ALA A 64 -0.16 -9.56 13.09
C ALA A 64 0.62 -9.65 11.75
N THR A 65 0.13 -9.00 10.72
CA THR A 65 0.86 -8.81 9.45
C THR A 65 0.75 -7.37 8.97
N SER A 66 1.64 -6.94 8.09
CA SER A 66 1.57 -5.61 7.48
C SER A 66 0.29 -5.39 6.67
N SER A 67 -0.35 -6.44 6.18
CA SER A 67 -1.62 -6.37 5.43
C SER A 67 -2.85 -6.22 6.34
N THR A 68 -2.72 -6.49 7.62
CA THR A 68 -3.85 -6.58 8.56
C THR A 68 -3.75 -5.65 9.78
N SER A 69 -2.61 -4.96 9.96
CA SER A 69 -2.37 -4.02 11.06
C SER A 69 -2.53 -2.57 10.58
N LYS A 70 -3.77 -2.20 10.20
CA LYS A 70 -4.05 -0.96 9.50
C LYS A 70 -5.28 -0.26 10.05
N SER A 71 -5.18 1.08 10.11
CA SER A 71 -6.31 1.95 10.42
C SER A 71 -6.49 2.99 9.34
N VAL A 72 -7.72 3.37 9.08
CA VAL A 72 -8.11 4.37 8.07
C VAL A 72 -9.06 5.37 8.71
N ILE A 73 -8.80 6.64 8.48
CA ILE A 73 -9.68 7.74 8.89
C ILE A 73 -10.14 8.45 7.62
N VAL A 74 -11.46 8.60 7.47
CA VAL A 74 -12.07 9.29 6.31
C VAL A 74 -12.93 10.45 6.80
N SER A 75 -12.83 11.57 6.11
CA SER A 75 -13.69 12.74 6.34
C SER A 75 -14.16 13.32 5.01
N ARG A 76 -15.23 14.12 5.02
CA ARG A 76 -15.53 14.98 3.86
C ARG A 76 -14.35 15.88 3.59
N SER A 77 -13.99 16.05 2.31
CA SER A 77 -12.92 16.95 1.95
C SER A 77 -13.37 18.42 2.06
N SER A 78 -12.47 19.27 2.50
CA SER A 78 -12.63 20.71 2.38
C SER A 78 -12.18 21.25 1.02
N ARG A 79 -11.57 20.40 0.19
CA ARG A 79 -11.11 20.74 -1.15
C ARG A 79 -12.28 20.66 -2.13
N PRO A 80 -12.49 21.70 -2.96
CA PRO A 80 -13.70 21.79 -3.81
C PRO A 80 -13.74 20.71 -4.91
N ASP A 81 -12.62 20.11 -5.26
CA ASP A 81 -12.47 19.10 -6.31
C ASP A 81 -12.33 17.68 -5.77
N HIS A 82 -12.49 17.47 -4.45
CA HIS A 82 -12.43 16.16 -3.81
C HIS A 82 -13.69 15.89 -2.97
N ASP A 83 -14.08 14.64 -2.89
CA ASP A 83 -15.22 14.20 -2.08
C ASP A 83 -14.81 13.96 -0.63
N VAL A 84 -13.68 13.27 -0.46
CA VAL A 84 -13.21 12.84 0.86
C VAL A 84 -11.70 12.98 0.99
N ASP A 85 -11.27 13.22 2.23
CA ASP A 85 -9.90 13.09 2.65
C ASP A 85 -9.71 11.69 3.27
N TYR A 86 -8.66 11.01 2.85
CA TYR A 86 -8.25 9.68 3.29
C TYR A 86 -6.92 9.76 4.01
N LEU A 87 -6.91 9.42 5.29
CA LEU A 87 -5.71 9.32 6.11
C LEU A 87 -5.45 7.86 6.49
N PHE A 88 -4.26 7.37 6.18
CA PHE A 88 -3.85 6.00 6.41
C PHE A 88 -2.82 5.89 7.52
N GLY A 89 -3.05 5.00 8.50
CA GLY A 89 -2.11 4.64 9.55
C GLY A 89 -1.65 3.18 9.43
N GLN A 90 -0.36 2.96 9.18
CA GLN A 90 0.24 1.63 9.32
C GLN A 90 0.65 1.43 10.76
N VAL A 91 -0.07 0.57 11.49
CA VAL A 91 0.20 0.31 12.89
C VAL A 91 1.32 -0.72 13.02
N SER A 92 2.36 -0.40 13.79
CA SER A 92 3.42 -1.37 14.10
C SER A 92 2.86 -2.50 14.94
N ILE A 93 3.35 -3.73 14.76
CA ILE A 93 2.86 -4.90 15.49
C ILE A 93 3.45 -4.93 16.90
N ASP A 94 4.76 -4.76 17.00
CA ASP A 94 5.58 -4.96 18.20
C ASP A 94 6.05 -3.66 18.87
N LYS A 95 5.87 -2.52 18.18
CA LYS A 95 6.35 -1.21 18.67
C LYS A 95 5.19 -0.23 18.87
N PRO A 96 5.32 0.71 19.84
CA PRO A 96 4.23 1.64 20.16
C PRO A 96 4.21 2.85 19.21
N PHE A 97 4.07 2.64 17.91
CA PHE A 97 3.92 3.75 16.97
C PHE A 97 3.01 3.42 15.77
N VAL A 98 2.45 4.46 15.19
CA VAL A 98 1.72 4.44 13.92
C VAL A 98 2.56 5.18 12.88
N ASP A 99 2.87 4.52 11.77
CA ASP A 99 3.60 5.11 10.66
C ASP A 99 2.61 5.81 9.69
N TRP A 100 2.72 7.12 9.60
CA TRP A 100 1.91 7.99 8.76
C TRP A 100 2.61 8.39 7.45
N SER A 101 3.82 7.87 7.19
CA SER A 101 4.68 8.33 6.09
C SER A 101 4.25 7.90 4.68
N GLY A 102 3.19 7.12 4.55
CA GLY A 102 2.80 6.59 3.24
C GLY A 102 1.32 6.29 3.10
N ASN A 103 0.95 5.76 1.96
CA ASN A 103 -0.40 5.36 1.58
C ASN A 103 -0.54 3.82 1.57
N CYS A 104 -1.77 3.33 1.61
CA CYS A 104 -2.12 1.95 1.33
C CYS A 104 -3.00 1.84 0.08
N GLY A 105 -2.38 1.61 -1.09
CA GLY A 105 -3.10 1.50 -2.36
C GLY A 105 -4.12 0.34 -2.41
N ASN A 106 -3.96 -0.70 -1.60
CA ASN A 106 -4.98 -1.74 -1.45
C ASN A 106 -6.22 -1.21 -0.72
N LEU A 107 -6.04 -0.56 0.44
CA LEU A 107 -7.18 0.00 1.17
C LEU A 107 -7.83 1.21 0.47
N SER A 108 -7.12 1.87 -0.45
CA SER A 108 -7.72 2.92 -1.29
C SER A 108 -8.98 2.43 -2.03
N ALA A 109 -9.04 1.13 -2.41
CA ALA A 109 -10.23 0.56 -3.04
C ALA A 109 -11.45 0.50 -2.11
N ALA A 110 -11.25 0.51 -0.79
CA ALA A 110 -12.33 0.49 0.19
C ALA A 110 -12.79 1.90 0.60
N VAL A 111 -12.02 2.96 0.30
CA VAL A 111 -12.33 4.33 0.72
C VAL A 111 -13.59 4.86 0.03
N GLY A 112 -13.71 4.69 -1.29
CA GLY A 112 -14.92 5.10 -2.03
C GLY A 112 -16.18 4.38 -1.54
N PRO A 113 -16.18 3.03 -1.48
CA PRO A 113 -17.28 2.27 -0.87
C PRO A 113 -17.63 2.72 0.55
N PHE A 114 -16.64 2.88 1.43
CA PHE A 114 -16.85 3.38 2.78
C PHE A 114 -17.50 4.77 2.79
N ALA A 115 -16.99 5.68 1.96
CA ALA A 115 -17.47 7.06 1.89
C ALA A 115 -18.93 7.14 1.44
N ILE A 116 -19.33 6.36 0.43
CA ILE A 116 -20.70 6.30 -0.05
C ILE A 116 -21.63 5.72 1.04
N THR A 117 -21.27 4.56 1.59
CA THR A 117 -22.08 3.88 2.61
C THR A 117 -22.26 4.72 3.87
N ASN A 118 -21.28 5.54 4.23
CA ASN A 118 -21.31 6.40 5.41
C ASN A 118 -21.81 7.84 5.13
N GLY A 119 -22.36 8.11 3.93
CA GLY A 119 -22.92 9.41 3.59
C GLY A 119 -21.89 10.55 3.50
N LEU A 120 -20.64 10.24 3.21
CA LEU A 120 -19.57 11.23 3.02
C LEU A 120 -19.51 11.77 1.58
N VAL A 121 -20.11 11.08 0.62
CA VAL A 121 -20.32 11.54 -0.76
C VAL A 121 -21.70 12.12 -0.88
N ASP A 122 -21.88 13.13 -1.74
CA ASP A 122 -23.17 13.72 -2.02
C ASP A 122 -24.12 12.66 -2.64
N PRO A 123 -25.30 12.42 -2.09
CA PRO A 123 -26.24 11.42 -2.61
C PRO A 123 -26.61 11.61 -4.09
N ASP A 124 -26.68 12.86 -4.57
CA ASP A 124 -27.00 13.16 -5.98
C ASP A 124 -25.91 12.67 -6.96
N ARG A 125 -24.72 12.33 -6.46
CA ARG A 125 -23.62 11.78 -7.24
C ARG A 125 -23.56 10.25 -7.23
N VAL A 126 -24.46 9.60 -6.49
CA VAL A 126 -24.54 8.14 -6.43
C VAL A 126 -25.71 7.69 -7.31
N PRO A 127 -25.46 7.05 -8.47
CA PRO A 127 -26.50 6.58 -9.35
C PRO A 127 -27.30 5.43 -8.72
N GLN A 128 -28.47 5.13 -9.26
CA GLN A 128 -29.22 3.92 -8.88
C GLN A 128 -28.48 2.66 -9.32
N ASP A 129 -27.94 2.65 -10.54
CA ASP A 129 -27.14 1.56 -11.07
C ASP A 129 -25.99 2.15 -11.90
N GLY A 130 -24.85 1.43 -11.95
CA GLY A 130 -23.68 1.83 -12.72
C GLY A 130 -22.47 2.12 -11.86
N VAL A 131 -21.82 3.25 -12.04
CA VAL A 131 -20.55 3.60 -11.38
C VAL A 131 -20.63 4.99 -10.75
N ALA A 132 -20.34 5.06 -9.45
CA ALA A 132 -20.08 6.32 -8.76
C ALA A 132 -18.57 6.61 -8.80
N VAL A 133 -18.19 7.81 -9.23
CA VAL A 133 -16.81 8.26 -9.24
C VAL A 133 -16.54 9.04 -7.96
N VAL A 134 -15.63 8.55 -7.13
CA VAL A 134 -15.22 9.18 -5.87
C VAL A 134 -13.81 9.73 -6.00
N ARG A 135 -13.67 11.05 -5.83
CA ARG A 135 -12.36 11.73 -5.82
C ARG A 135 -11.85 11.81 -4.39
N ILE A 136 -10.75 11.14 -4.14
CA ILE A 136 -10.16 10.94 -2.83
C ILE A 136 -8.86 11.75 -2.74
N TRP A 137 -8.75 12.64 -1.77
CA TRP A 137 -7.49 13.24 -1.39
C TRP A 137 -6.78 12.32 -0.40
N GLN A 138 -5.67 11.76 -0.82
CA GLN A 138 -4.83 10.95 0.06
C GLN A 138 -3.90 11.87 0.87
N ALA A 139 -4.29 12.11 2.12
CA ALA A 139 -3.73 13.18 2.96
C ALA A 139 -2.29 12.93 3.43
N ASN A 140 -1.83 11.67 3.49
CA ASN A 140 -0.46 11.36 3.91
C ASN A 140 0.59 11.83 2.90
N ILE A 141 0.28 11.73 1.60
CA ILE A 141 1.23 11.98 0.52
C ILE A 141 0.79 13.10 -0.43
N GLY A 142 -0.34 13.79 -0.14
CA GLY A 142 -0.81 14.89 -0.95
C GLY A 142 -1.17 14.51 -2.40
N LYS A 143 -1.86 13.38 -2.62
CA LYS A 143 -2.15 12.87 -3.97
C LYS A 143 -3.64 12.60 -4.17
N THR A 144 -4.10 12.72 -5.40
CA THR A 144 -5.46 12.37 -5.79
C THR A 144 -5.56 10.92 -6.22
N ILE A 145 -6.56 10.23 -5.68
CA ILE A 145 -6.97 8.89 -6.11
C ILE A 145 -8.42 9.00 -6.60
N ILE A 146 -8.71 8.42 -7.76
CA ILE A 146 -10.07 8.29 -8.26
C ILE A 146 -10.49 6.84 -8.10
N ALA A 147 -11.59 6.60 -7.38
CA ALA A 147 -12.20 5.29 -7.25
C ALA A 147 -13.48 5.21 -8.07
N HIS A 148 -13.57 4.20 -8.93
CA HIS A 148 -14.76 3.88 -9.71
C HIS A 148 -15.54 2.81 -8.97
N VAL A 149 -16.54 3.22 -8.19
CA VAL A 149 -17.27 2.34 -7.27
C VAL A 149 -18.53 1.81 -7.96
N PRO A 150 -18.67 0.50 -8.14
CA PRO A 150 -19.88 -0.08 -8.71
C PRO A 150 -21.07 0.10 -7.77
N ILE A 151 -22.21 0.48 -8.33
CA ILE A 151 -23.47 0.75 -7.62
C ILE A 151 -24.55 -0.12 -8.20
N SER A 152 -25.37 -0.69 -7.34
CA SER A 152 -26.58 -1.42 -7.69
C SER A 152 -27.71 -1.09 -6.72
N ASN A 153 -28.87 -0.74 -7.22
CA ASN A 153 -30.03 -0.32 -6.43
C ASN A 153 -29.71 0.82 -5.45
N GLY A 154 -28.91 1.80 -5.86
CA GLY A 154 -28.52 2.95 -5.03
C GLY A 154 -27.52 2.63 -3.91
N ALA A 155 -26.99 1.41 -3.84
CA ALA A 155 -26.04 0.97 -2.84
C ALA A 155 -24.74 0.48 -3.49
N VAL A 156 -23.65 0.50 -2.73
CA VAL A 156 -22.36 -0.07 -3.17
C VAL A 156 -22.53 -1.54 -3.47
N GLN A 157 -22.16 -1.95 -4.69
CA GLN A 157 -22.12 -3.34 -5.08
C GLN A 157 -20.83 -3.99 -4.58
N GLU A 158 -20.93 -4.95 -3.68
CA GLU A 158 -19.77 -5.68 -3.14
C GLU A 158 -19.52 -7.03 -3.81
N THR A 159 -20.57 -7.64 -4.37
CA THR A 159 -20.51 -8.95 -5.04
C THR A 159 -20.28 -8.79 -6.55
N GLY A 160 -19.54 -9.72 -7.15
CA GLY A 160 -19.21 -9.72 -8.58
C GLY A 160 -18.24 -10.85 -8.92
N ASP A 161 -17.81 -10.88 -10.16
CA ASP A 161 -16.98 -11.96 -10.72
C ASP A 161 -15.48 -11.60 -10.82
N PHE A 162 -15.09 -10.43 -10.33
CA PHE A 162 -13.70 -10.01 -10.39
C PHE A 162 -12.85 -10.82 -9.41
N GLU A 163 -11.96 -11.61 -9.95
CA GLU A 163 -10.96 -12.39 -9.20
C GLU A 163 -9.71 -11.54 -8.93
N LEU A 164 -9.22 -11.61 -7.71
CA LEU A 164 -8.00 -10.94 -7.29
C LEU A 164 -7.09 -11.94 -6.59
N ASP A 165 -5.97 -12.28 -7.20
CA ASP A 165 -5.00 -13.20 -6.61
C ASP A 165 -4.52 -12.68 -5.24
N GLY A 166 -4.59 -13.55 -4.22
CA GLY A 166 -4.38 -13.19 -2.81
C GLY A 166 -5.67 -12.88 -2.04
N VAL A 167 -6.84 -12.96 -2.70
CA VAL A 167 -8.18 -12.89 -2.10
C VAL A 167 -8.96 -14.15 -2.49
N THR A 168 -9.59 -14.78 -1.50
CA THR A 168 -10.19 -16.12 -1.69
C THR A 168 -11.43 -16.10 -2.58
N PHE A 169 -12.27 -15.06 -2.47
CA PHE A 169 -13.55 -14.99 -3.14
C PHE A 169 -13.60 -13.84 -4.14
N PRO A 170 -14.24 -14.01 -5.31
CA PRO A 170 -14.49 -12.93 -6.24
C PRO A 170 -15.40 -11.87 -5.60
N ALA A 171 -15.35 -10.65 -6.15
CA ALA A 171 -16.13 -9.52 -5.68
C ALA A 171 -16.36 -8.52 -6.83
N ALA A 172 -17.08 -7.43 -6.59
CA ALA A 172 -17.19 -6.37 -7.56
C ALA A 172 -15.83 -5.67 -7.76
N GLU A 173 -15.49 -5.38 -9.01
CA GLU A 173 -14.28 -4.66 -9.36
C GLU A 173 -14.39 -3.18 -8.98
N VAL A 174 -13.35 -2.64 -8.37
CA VAL A 174 -13.16 -1.22 -8.09
C VAL A 174 -11.89 -0.75 -8.79
N PRO A 175 -12.00 -0.21 -10.00
CA PRO A 175 -10.87 0.41 -10.69
C PRO A 175 -10.41 1.66 -9.93
N LEU A 176 -9.09 1.83 -9.83
CA LEU A 176 -8.45 2.98 -9.20
C LEU A 176 -7.52 3.67 -10.19
N GLU A 177 -7.59 5.01 -10.20
CA GLU A 177 -6.60 5.86 -10.87
C GLU A 177 -5.80 6.61 -9.80
N PHE A 178 -4.49 6.51 -9.83
CA PHE A 178 -3.58 7.30 -9.01
C PHE A 178 -3.04 8.41 -9.90
N LEU A 179 -3.47 9.65 -9.65
CA LEU A 179 -3.09 10.79 -10.47
C LEU A 179 -1.74 11.33 -10.02
N ASP A 180 -0.92 11.72 -10.98
CA ASP A 180 0.41 12.29 -10.77
C ASP A 180 1.19 11.57 -9.66
N PRO A 181 1.33 10.21 -9.76
CA PRO A 181 1.78 9.39 -8.64
C PRO A 181 3.20 9.74 -8.17
N ALA A 182 3.94 10.49 -8.99
CA ALA A 182 5.31 10.91 -8.72
C ALA A 182 5.48 12.43 -8.56
N ALA A 183 4.45 13.24 -8.83
CA ALA A 183 4.57 14.70 -8.70
C ALA A 183 4.48 15.11 -7.22
N ASP A 184 5.29 16.10 -6.83
CA ASP A 184 5.23 16.75 -5.53
C ASP A 184 4.66 18.16 -5.65
N GLU A 185 3.62 18.45 -4.88
CA GLU A 185 3.12 19.82 -4.78
C GLU A 185 3.84 20.64 -3.70
N GLU A 186 4.48 20.03 -2.69
CA GLU A 186 5.32 20.73 -1.69
C GLU A 186 6.26 19.77 -0.95
N GLY A 187 7.48 19.64 -1.45
CA GLY A 187 8.68 19.51 -0.60
C GLY A 187 8.95 18.25 0.23
N ALA A 188 8.13 17.21 0.20
CA ALA A 188 8.36 16.03 1.05
C ALA A 188 8.77 14.75 0.32
N GLY A 189 8.72 14.70 -1.01
CA GLY A 189 8.96 13.50 -1.79
C GLY A 189 10.02 13.63 -2.89
N GLY A 190 10.36 14.84 -3.31
CA GLY A 190 11.36 15.06 -4.36
C GLY A 190 10.93 14.56 -5.75
N SER A 191 11.87 14.54 -6.68
CA SER A 191 11.71 14.01 -8.03
C SER A 191 11.23 12.55 -8.03
N MET A 192 10.56 12.13 -9.10
CA MET A 192 10.21 10.72 -9.33
C MET A 192 11.42 9.81 -9.23
N PHE A 193 12.59 10.26 -9.69
CA PHE A 193 13.88 9.63 -9.44
C PHE A 193 14.68 10.53 -8.51
N PRO A 194 14.69 10.29 -7.17
CA PRO A 194 15.31 11.20 -6.21
C PRO A 194 16.80 11.38 -6.41
N THR A 195 17.47 10.40 -7.03
CA THR A 195 18.91 10.44 -7.36
C THR A 195 19.19 11.08 -8.72
N GLY A 196 18.17 11.34 -9.54
CA GLY A 196 18.29 11.78 -10.92
C GLY A 196 18.60 10.66 -11.92
N ASN A 197 18.79 9.42 -11.46
CA ASN A 197 19.14 8.27 -12.31
C ASN A 197 18.02 7.26 -12.39
N LEU A 198 17.90 6.55 -13.52
CA LEU A 198 16.99 5.41 -13.66
C LEU A 198 17.54 4.17 -12.92
N VAL A 199 18.85 4.04 -12.87
CA VAL A 199 19.57 2.96 -12.15
C VAL A 199 20.81 3.54 -11.47
N ASP A 200 20.93 3.26 -10.20
CA ASP A 200 22.05 3.66 -9.35
C ASP A 200 22.92 2.48 -8.94
N ASP A 201 24.15 2.77 -8.51
CA ASP A 201 25.02 1.86 -7.78
C ASP A 201 24.82 2.07 -6.27
N LEU A 202 23.96 1.23 -5.66
CA LEU A 202 23.66 1.27 -4.23
C LEU A 202 24.73 0.48 -3.45
N GLN A 203 25.52 1.18 -2.65
CA GLN A 203 26.51 0.57 -1.77
C GLN A 203 25.85 0.12 -0.46
N VAL A 204 25.88 -1.17 -0.16
CA VAL A 204 25.32 -1.73 1.07
C VAL A 204 26.41 -2.50 1.83
N PRO A 205 26.86 -2.02 3.01
CA PRO A 205 27.88 -2.71 3.80
C PRO A 205 27.50 -4.18 4.08
N GLY A 206 28.45 -5.07 3.89
CA GLY A 206 28.26 -6.51 4.06
C GLY A 206 27.54 -7.23 2.91
N ILE A 207 27.03 -6.49 1.92
CA ILE A 207 26.40 -7.06 0.71
C ILE A 207 27.22 -6.72 -0.53
N GLY A 208 27.66 -5.46 -0.65
CA GLY A 208 28.41 -4.97 -1.81
C GLY A 208 27.64 -3.89 -2.57
N THR A 209 27.94 -3.74 -3.85
CA THR A 209 27.30 -2.81 -4.77
C THR A 209 26.18 -3.50 -5.50
N LEU A 210 24.96 -2.99 -5.37
CA LEU A 210 23.77 -3.46 -6.08
C LEU A 210 23.35 -2.43 -7.12
N LYS A 211 22.97 -2.86 -8.32
CA LYS A 211 22.20 -2.01 -9.22
C LYS A 211 20.80 -1.85 -8.63
N ALA A 212 20.31 -0.62 -8.55
CA ALA A 212 19.02 -0.30 -7.98
C ALA A 212 18.27 0.77 -8.80
N THR A 213 16.99 0.54 -9.06
CA THR A 213 16.07 1.61 -9.46
C THR A 213 15.38 2.12 -8.21
N MET A 214 15.57 3.38 -7.87
CA MET A 214 14.96 4.04 -6.73
C MET A 214 13.94 5.06 -7.24
N ILE A 215 12.66 4.75 -7.04
CA ILE A 215 11.56 5.54 -7.62
C ILE A 215 10.58 5.98 -6.54
N ASN A 216 10.12 7.23 -6.64
CA ASN A 216 9.08 7.80 -5.81
C ASN A 216 7.78 7.93 -6.64
N ALA A 217 7.02 6.83 -6.69
CA ALA A 217 5.73 6.76 -7.38
C ALA A 217 4.76 5.86 -6.63
N GLY A 218 3.66 6.41 -6.14
CA GLY A 218 2.69 5.74 -5.27
C GLY A 218 3.22 5.47 -3.86
N ILE A 219 4.44 4.96 -3.75
CA ILE A 219 5.25 4.87 -2.53
C ILE A 219 6.73 4.81 -2.94
N PRO A 220 7.65 5.44 -2.20
CA PRO A 220 9.07 5.27 -2.42
C PRO A 220 9.44 3.78 -2.43
N THR A 221 10.08 3.33 -3.51
CA THR A 221 10.38 1.91 -3.71
C THR A 221 11.79 1.75 -4.31
N ILE A 222 12.54 0.80 -3.77
CA ILE A 222 13.86 0.38 -4.23
C ILE A 222 13.68 -0.96 -4.92
N PHE A 223 13.99 -1.01 -6.21
CA PHE A 223 14.01 -2.25 -6.98
C PHE A 223 15.45 -2.71 -7.19
N VAL A 224 15.72 -3.98 -6.94
CA VAL A 224 17.00 -4.66 -7.21
C VAL A 224 16.74 -5.93 -8.02
N ASN A 225 17.73 -6.45 -8.72
CA ASN A 225 17.57 -7.75 -9.39
C ASN A 225 17.58 -8.88 -8.35
N ALA A 226 16.73 -9.86 -8.51
CA ALA A 226 16.67 -11.03 -7.64
C ALA A 226 18.01 -11.78 -7.60
N ALA A 227 18.63 -11.99 -8.75
CA ALA A 227 19.90 -12.70 -8.87
C ALA A 227 21.06 -12.04 -8.10
N ASP A 228 21.10 -10.68 -8.03
CA ASP A 228 22.16 -9.94 -7.34
C ASP A 228 22.12 -10.13 -5.81
N ILE A 229 20.98 -10.62 -5.29
CA ILE A 229 20.79 -10.89 -3.86
C ILE A 229 20.51 -12.37 -3.56
N GLY A 230 20.77 -13.26 -4.56
CA GLY A 230 20.71 -14.70 -4.39
C GLY A 230 19.32 -15.30 -4.47
N TYR A 231 18.37 -14.63 -5.14
CA TYR A 231 16.99 -15.11 -5.34
C TYR A 231 16.68 -15.30 -6.82
N THR A 232 15.58 -16.01 -7.09
CA THR A 232 15.07 -16.30 -8.43
C THR A 232 13.90 -15.41 -8.83
N GLY A 233 13.23 -14.82 -7.84
CA GLY A 233 11.97 -14.09 -8.02
C GLY A 233 10.73 -14.98 -7.87
N THR A 234 10.90 -16.27 -7.60
CA THR A 234 9.78 -17.24 -7.42
C THR A 234 9.49 -17.55 -5.95
N GLU A 235 10.29 -17.03 -5.02
CA GLU A 235 10.20 -17.29 -3.58
C GLU A 235 8.81 -16.97 -3.02
N LEU A 236 8.35 -17.77 -2.06
CA LEU A 236 7.16 -17.53 -1.27
C LEU A 236 7.54 -16.98 0.13
N GLN A 237 6.54 -16.63 0.92
CA GLN A 237 6.77 -16.05 2.25
C GLN A 237 7.62 -16.93 3.16
N GLY A 238 7.39 -18.25 3.14
CA GLY A 238 8.12 -19.22 3.96
C GLY A 238 9.63 -19.22 3.70
N ASP A 239 10.00 -19.04 2.44
CA ASP A 239 11.39 -19.11 1.99
C ASP A 239 12.24 -17.93 2.50
N ILE A 240 11.58 -16.79 2.77
CA ILE A 240 12.26 -15.55 3.19
C ILE A 240 11.95 -15.20 4.64
N ASN A 241 10.67 -15.27 5.05
CA ASN A 241 10.25 -14.78 6.38
C ASN A 241 10.73 -15.69 7.52
N GLY A 242 11.11 -16.93 7.22
CA GLY A 242 11.73 -17.86 8.17
C GLY A 242 13.24 -17.71 8.33
N ASP A 243 13.89 -16.87 7.51
CA ASP A 243 15.35 -16.66 7.53
C ASP A 243 15.68 -15.26 8.06
N PRO A 244 16.14 -15.14 9.33
CA PRO A 244 16.54 -13.86 9.90
C PRO A 244 17.69 -13.17 9.14
N GLN A 245 18.58 -13.91 8.49
CA GLN A 245 19.69 -13.33 7.72
C GLN A 245 19.16 -12.72 6.41
N ALA A 246 18.22 -13.37 5.76
CA ALA A 246 17.52 -12.82 4.60
C ALA A 246 16.81 -11.51 4.95
N LEU A 247 16.05 -11.50 6.05
CA LEU A 247 15.34 -10.31 6.50
C LEU A 247 16.30 -9.15 6.87
N ALA A 248 17.41 -9.46 7.56
CA ALA A 248 18.42 -8.46 7.91
C ALA A 248 19.08 -7.87 6.64
N ARG A 249 19.37 -8.70 5.63
CA ARG A 249 19.93 -8.26 4.35
C ARG A 249 18.95 -7.34 3.60
N LEU A 250 17.68 -7.69 3.53
CA LEU A 250 16.66 -6.88 2.86
C LEU A 250 16.42 -5.56 3.62
N GLU A 251 16.48 -5.57 4.96
CA GLU A 251 16.39 -4.35 5.78
C GLU A 251 17.63 -3.45 5.56
N ALA A 252 18.83 -4.01 5.43
CA ALA A 252 20.02 -3.22 5.10
C ALA A 252 19.86 -2.52 3.74
N ILE A 253 19.38 -3.24 2.71
CA ILE A 253 19.09 -2.64 1.39
C ILE A 253 18.08 -1.49 1.53
N ARG A 254 17.02 -1.69 2.33
CA ARG A 254 16.01 -0.66 2.59
C ARG A 254 16.59 0.59 3.25
N ALA A 255 17.36 0.42 4.30
CA ALA A 255 17.94 1.52 5.08
C ALA A 255 18.94 2.34 4.26
N TYR A 256 19.88 1.68 3.57
CA TYR A 256 20.86 2.36 2.72
C TYR A 256 20.22 3.00 1.49
N GLY A 257 19.19 2.37 0.91
CA GLY A 257 18.40 2.97 -0.15
C GLY A 257 17.60 4.18 0.33
N ALA A 258 17.01 4.14 1.53
CA ALA A 258 16.32 5.29 2.12
C ALA A 258 17.25 6.48 2.32
N LEU A 259 18.48 6.22 2.78
CA LEU A 259 19.52 7.26 2.90
C LEU A 259 19.91 7.82 1.53
N HIS A 260 20.10 6.96 0.54
CA HIS A 260 20.47 7.36 -0.82
C HIS A 260 19.37 8.16 -1.52
N MET A 261 18.11 7.85 -1.25
CA MET A 261 16.93 8.60 -1.72
C MET A 261 16.71 9.92 -0.96
N GLY A 262 17.49 10.23 0.08
CA GLY A 262 17.29 11.41 0.92
C GLY A 262 16.03 11.37 1.81
N LEU A 263 15.47 10.20 2.06
CA LEU A 263 14.28 10.01 2.90
C LEU A 263 14.61 10.02 4.40
N ILE A 264 15.86 9.78 4.74
CA ILE A 264 16.44 9.82 6.10
C ILE A 264 17.80 10.50 6.04
N GLY A 265 18.20 11.12 7.14
CA GLY A 265 19.52 11.77 7.29
C GLY A 265 20.60 10.82 7.81
N SER A 266 20.20 9.75 8.49
CA SER A 266 21.11 8.74 9.04
C SER A 266 20.47 7.35 9.04
N ILE A 267 21.29 6.29 9.06
CA ILE A 267 20.80 4.90 9.07
C ILE A 267 19.96 4.59 10.33
N ASP A 268 20.25 5.22 11.45
CA ASP A 268 19.53 5.00 12.72
C ASP A 268 18.05 5.43 12.63
N GLU A 269 17.71 6.36 11.74
CA GLU A 269 16.34 6.80 11.51
C GLU A 269 15.49 5.76 10.77
N ALA A 270 16.11 4.79 10.11
CA ALA A 270 15.41 3.79 9.29
C ALA A 270 14.41 2.97 10.11
N ALA A 271 14.70 2.69 11.38
CA ALA A 271 13.84 1.91 12.27
C ALA A 271 12.51 2.61 12.60
N ALA A 272 12.49 3.94 12.64
CA ALA A 272 11.29 4.75 12.86
C ALA A 272 10.44 4.95 11.59
N ARG A 273 10.97 4.55 10.42
CA ARG A 273 10.35 4.70 9.10
C ARG A 273 10.19 3.34 8.40
N GLN A 274 9.58 2.37 9.06
CA GLN A 274 9.49 1.00 8.54
C GLN A 274 8.55 0.85 7.32
N HIS A 275 7.57 1.75 7.18
CA HIS A 275 6.61 1.69 6.08
C HIS A 275 7.24 2.11 4.74
N THR A 276 8.18 3.05 4.75
CA THR A 276 8.83 3.59 3.55
C THR A 276 10.35 3.71 3.70
N PRO A 277 11.12 3.51 2.61
CA PRO A 277 10.72 2.98 1.32
C PRO A 277 10.38 1.49 1.37
N LYS A 278 9.76 0.96 0.31
CA LYS A 278 9.65 -0.48 0.08
C LYS A 278 10.92 -1.00 -0.58
N VAL A 279 11.24 -2.27 -0.35
CA VAL A 279 12.22 -3.01 -1.14
C VAL A 279 11.48 -4.06 -1.95
N ALA A 280 11.78 -4.13 -3.23
CA ALA A 280 11.31 -5.18 -4.10
C ALA A 280 12.46 -5.72 -4.96
N PHE A 281 12.45 -7.00 -5.21
CA PHE A 281 13.36 -7.59 -6.18
C PHE A 281 12.58 -8.13 -7.38
N VAL A 282 13.19 -7.98 -8.55
CA VAL A 282 12.60 -8.30 -9.84
C VAL A 282 13.42 -9.35 -10.57
N ALA A 283 12.75 -10.16 -11.37
CA ALA A 283 13.37 -11.13 -12.26
C ALA A 283 12.59 -11.25 -13.58
N ALA A 284 13.22 -11.80 -14.60
CA ALA A 284 12.56 -12.19 -15.83
C ALA A 284 11.44 -13.21 -15.55
N PRO A 285 10.45 -13.36 -16.43
CA PRO A 285 9.39 -14.35 -16.28
C PRO A 285 9.94 -15.78 -16.11
N ALA A 286 9.38 -16.51 -15.16
CA ALA A 286 9.61 -17.95 -14.97
C ALA A 286 8.34 -18.60 -14.46
N ASP A 287 8.19 -19.90 -14.72
CA ASP A 287 7.11 -20.70 -14.18
C ASP A 287 7.27 -20.83 -12.66
N TYR A 288 6.17 -20.71 -11.92
CA TYR A 288 6.15 -20.94 -10.49
C TYR A 288 4.77 -21.39 -10.00
N VAL A 289 4.70 -21.85 -8.77
CA VAL A 289 3.45 -22.19 -8.10
C VAL A 289 3.17 -21.12 -7.04
N ALA A 290 2.05 -20.44 -7.15
CA ALA A 290 1.61 -19.46 -6.17
C ALA A 290 1.28 -20.11 -4.81
N SER A 291 1.21 -19.31 -3.76
CA SER A 291 0.93 -19.77 -2.38
C SER A 291 -0.42 -20.49 -2.23
N SER A 292 -1.34 -20.28 -3.16
CA SER A 292 -2.63 -20.99 -3.24
C SER A 292 -2.54 -22.37 -3.90
N GLY A 293 -1.38 -22.75 -4.47
CA GLY A 293 -1.21 -23.92 -5.31
C GLY A 293 -1.53 -23.69 -6.80
N LYS A 294 -1.96 -22.49 -7.18
CA LYS A 294 -2.24 -22.11 -8.57
C LYS A 294 -0.92 -22.03 -9.36
N PRO A 295 -0.76 -22.76 -10.47
CA PRO A 295 0.38 -22.60 -11.35
C PRO A 295 0.30 -21.25 -12.07
N VAL A 296 1.43 -20.58 -12.23
CA VAL A 296 1.60 -19.36 -13.02
C VAL A 296 2.66 -19.65 -14.07
N ALA A 297 2.29 -19.57 -15.33
CA ALA A 297 3.20 -19.80 -16.42
C ALA A 297 3.98 -18.53 -16.79
N ALA A 298 5.24 -18.67 -17.16
CA ALA A 298 6.09 -17.56 -17.57
C ALA A 298 5.48 -16.73 -18.73
N GLN A 299 4.77 -17.38 -19.62
CA GLN A 299 4.11 -16.72 -20.76
C GLN A 299 2.92 -15.82 -20.39
N ASP A 300 2.36 -15.97 -19.19
CA ASP A 300 1.20 -15.21 -18.70
C ASP A 300 1.61 -13.91 -17.96
N ILE A 301 2.90 -13.72 -17.77
CA ILE A 301 3.49 -12.57 -17.07
C ILE A 301 4.65 -11.96 -17.85
N GLU A 302 4.97 -10.70 -17.61
CA GLU A 302 6.12 -10.03 -18.20
C GLU A 302 7.33 -9.95 -17.25
N LEU A 303 7.13 -10.12 -15.95
CA LEU A 303 8.22 -10.22 -14.97
C LEU A 303 7.72 -10.86 -13.67
N LEU A 304 8.67 -11.20 -12.80
CA LEU A 304 8.42 -11.61 -11.42
C LEU A 304 8.79 -10.47 -10.48
N VAL A 305 7.97 -10.27 -9.42
CA VAL A 305 8.25 -9.29 -8.37
C VAL A 305 7.98 -9.90 -7.00
N ARG A 306 8.90 -9.67 -6.08
CA ARG A 306 8.75 -9.96 -4.65
C ARG A 306 9.01 -8.68 -3.88
N ALA A 307 8.12 -8.32 -2.94
CA ALA A 307 8.21 -7.05 -2.25
C ALA A 307 8.08 -7.20 -0.72
N VAL A 308 8.90 -6.47 0.00
CA VAL A 308 8.98 -6.48 1.46
C VAL A 308 8.23 -5.29 2.05
N SER A 309 7.48 -5.53 3.11
CA SER A 309 6.75 -4.52 3.87
C SER A 309 6.86 -4.79 5.36
N MET A 310 7.22 -3.79 6.14
CA MET A 310 7.40 -3.93 7.59
C MET A 310 8.33 -5.11 7.95
N GLY A 311 9.46 -5.21 7.26
CA GLY A 311 10.47 -6.23 7.51
C GLY A 311 10.11 -7.66 7.10
N LYS A 312 9.01 -7.90 6.38
CA LYS A 312 8.56 -9.22 5.94
C LYS A 312 8.19 -9.22 4.46
N LEU A 313 8.43 -10.35 3.76
CA LEU A 313 7.91 -10.54 2.41
C LEU A 313 6.38 -10.53 2.44
N HIS A 314 5.78 -9.69 1.58
CA HIS A 314 4.33 -9.57 1.47
C HIS A 314 3.72 -10.81 0.82
N HIS A 315 2.58 -11.28 1.33
CA HIS A 315 1.91 -12.51 0.82
C HIS A 315 1.37 -12.36 -0.62
N ALA A 316 1.10 -11.13 -1.05
CA ALA A 316 0.65 -10.81 -2.40
C ALA A 316 1.44 -9.59 -2.91
N MET A 317 0.75 -8.50 -3.32
CA MET A 317 1.41 -7.25 -3.69
C MET A 317 0.72 -6.06 -3.02
N MET A 318 1.53 -5.17 -2.45
CA MET A 318 1.05 -3.88 -1.94
C MET A 318 0.58 -3.01 -3.10
N GLY A 319 -0.60 -2.39 -2.96
CA GLY A 319 -1.17 -1.58 -4.04
C GLY A 319 -0.28 -0.39 -4.44
N THR A 320 0.34 0.29 -3.48
CA THR A 320 1.26 1.39 -3.77
C THR A 320 2.56 0.93 -4.43
N ALA A 321 3.09 -0.23 -4.04
CA ALA A 321 4.22 -0.84 -4.75
C ALA A 321 3.82 -1.27 -6.17
N ALA A 322 2.58 -1.72 -6.38
CA ALA A 322 2.07 -2.01 -7.72
C ALA A 322 2.03 -0.75 -8.61
N VAL A 323 1.69 0.41 -8.05
CA VAL A 323 1.82 1.71 -8.74
C VAL A 323 3.28 1.97 -9.12
N ALA A 324 4.22 1.80 -8.19
CA ALA A 324 5.65 1.95 -8.47
C ALA A 324 6.14 0.98 -9.56
N ILE A 325 5.68 -0.28 -9.52
CA ILE A 325 6.00 -1.30 -10.55
C ILE A 325 5.47 -0.85 -11.91
N GLY A 326 4.19 -0.46 -12.02
CA GLY A 326 3.60 0.01 -13.26
C GLY A 326 4.32 1.23 -13.83
N THR A 327 4.63 2.20 -12.96
CA THR A 327 5.38 3.41 -13.33
C THR A 327 6.78 3.05 -13.84
N ALA A 328 7.55 2.27 -13.08
CA ALA A 328 8.90 1.88 -13.48
C ALA A 328 8.89 1.02 -14.76
N ALA A 329 7.91 0.11 -14.92
CA ALA A 329 7.78 -0.70 -16.13
C ALA A 329 7.52 0.14 -17.38
N ALA A 330 6.80 1.27 -17.26
CA ALA A 330 6.51 2.17 -18.37
C ALA A 330 7.72 3.01 -18.81
N ILE A 331 8.79 3.07 -17.99
CA ILE A 331 9.98 3.89 -18.24
C ILE A 331 11.13 3.00 -18.69
N PRO A 332 11.53 3.04 -19.99
CA PRO A 332 12.64 2.26 -20.51
C PRO A 332 13.94 2.54 -19.75
N GLY A 333 14.66 1.47 -19.41
CA GLY A 333 15.96 1.54 -18.72
C GLY A 333 15.90 1.38 -17.19
N THR A 334 14.73 1.39 -16.57
CA THR A 334 14.60 0.97 -15.15
C THR A 334 14.77 -0.54 -15.01
N LEU A 335 15.17 -1.04 -13.84
CA LEU A 335 15.33 -2.49 -13.62
C LEU A 335 14.01 -3.25 -13.82
N VAL A 336 12.87 -2.65 -13.47
CA VAL A 336 11.54 -3.23 -13.69
C VAL A 336 11.25 -3.37 -15.18
N ASN A 337 11.50 -2.31 -15.96
CA ASN A 337 11.32 -2.34 -17.39
C ASN A 337 12.26 -3.36 -18.07
N LEU A 338 13.53 -3.39 -17.65
CA LEU A 338 14.52 -4.32 -18.18
C LEU A 338 14.14 -5.78 -17.87
N ALA A 339 13.69 -6.07 -16.64
CA ALA A 339 13.19 -7.41 -16.29
C ALA A 339 11.97 -7.82 -17.12
N ALA A 340 11.16 -6.84 -17.55
CA ALA A 340 9.99 -7.04 -18.39
C ALA A 340 10.33 -7.03 -19.90
N GLY A 341 11.60 -7.12 -20.30
CA GLY A 341 12.04 -7.18 -21.70
C GLY A 341 12.48 -5.86 -22.33
N GLY A 342 12.54 -4.75 -21.57
CA GLY A 342 13.16 -3.49 -21.97
C GLY A 342 12.35 -2.60 -22.94
N GLN A 343 11.13 -3.01 -23.33
CA GLN A 343 10.29 -2.26 -24.25
C GLN A 343 9.43 -1.22 -23.53
N ALA A 344 9.13 -0.10 -24.21
CA ALA A 344 8.12 0.85 -23.72
C ALA A 344 6.74 0.18 -23.63
N ARG A 345 6.00 0.43 -22.53
CA ARG A 345 4.70 -0.19 -22.30
C ARG A 345 3.78 0.70 -21.46
N SER A 346 2.49 0.57 -21.68
CA SER A 346 1.46 1.26 -20.90
C SER A 346 0.85 0.41 -19.79
N ALA A 347 1.17 -0.88 -19.75
CA ALA A 347 0.74 -1.81 -18.71
C ALA A 347 1.73 -2.97 -18.60
N VAL A 348 1.73 -3.64 -17.46
CA VAL A 348 2.53 -4.82 -17.20
C VAL A 348 1.76 -5.81 -16.33
N SER A 349 1.81 -7.09 -16.66
CA SER A 349 1.35 -8.19 -15.80
C SER A 349 2.55 -8.82 -15.12
N PHE A 350 2.54 -8.94 -13.82
CA PHE A 350 3.65 -9.51 -13.07
C PHE A 350 3.21 -10.61 -12.12
N GLY A 351 4.10 -11.58 -11.92
CA GLY A 351 3.92 -12.65 -10.95
C GLY A 351 4.35 -12.22 -9.54
N HIS A 352 3.53 -12.53 -8.53
CA HIS A 352 3.79 -12.29 -7.11
C HIS A 352 3.44 -13.51 -6.26
N PRO A 353 3.74 -13.57 -4.95
CA PRO A 353 3.56 -14.81 -4.16
C PRO A 353 2.18 -15.47 -4.25
N SER A 354 1.10 -14.71 -4.40
CA SER A 354 -0.26 -15.27 -4.46
C SER A 354 -0.82 -15.45 -5.87
N GLY A 355 -0.05 -15.11 -6.93
CA GLY A 355 -0.50 -15.23 -8.31
C GLY A 355 -0.03 -14.07 -9.17
N THR A 356 -0.91 -13.42 -9.90
CA THR A 356 -0.59 -12.36 -10.87
C THR A 356 -1.32 -11.07 -10.58
N LEU A 357 -0.77 -9.96 -11.09
CA LEU A 357 -1.40 -8.65 -11.05
C LEU A 357 -1.04 -7.88 -12.30
N ARG A 358 -2.05 -7.25 -12.90
CA ARG A 358 -1.88 -6.29 -13.98
C ARG A 358 -2.00 -4.86 -13.47
N VAL A 359 -1.06 -4.00 -13.86
CA VAL A 359 -1.07 -2.56 -13.56
C VAL A 359 -0.73 -1.78 -14.82
N GLY A 360 -1.34 -0.60 -14.95
CA GLY A 360 -1.06 0.34 -16.04
C GLY A 360 -0.41 1.62 -15.54
N ALA A 361 0.34 2.30 -16.40
CA ALA A 361 0.81 3.64 -16.19
C ALA A 361 0.92 4.40 -17.52
N GLN A 362 0.65 5.72 -17.46
CA GLN A 362 0.86 6.63 -18.58
C GLN A 362 2.12 7.46 -18.30
N ALA A 363 3.22 7.10 -18.96
CA ALA A 363 4.48 7.81 -18.89
C ALA A 363 4.71 8.58 -20.19
N VAL A 364 5.17 9.83 -20.07
CA VAL A 364 5.57 10.70 -21.16
C VAL A 364 6.94 11.27 -20.86
N GLN A 365 7.70 11.60 -21.90
CA GLN A 365 8.98 12.27 -21.74
C GLN A 365 8.83 13.73 -22.17
N GLU A 366 9.10 14.66 -21.24
CA GLU A 366 9.03 16.10 -21.46
C GLU A 366 10.37 16.74 -21.09
N GLY A 367 11.00 17.42 -22.05
CA GLY A 367 12.29 18.11 -21.83
C GLY A 367 13.47 17.23 -21.43
N GLY A 368 13.38 15.92 -21.67
CA GLY A 368 14.38 14.93 -21.24
C GLY A 368 14.00 14.18 -19.96
N ASP A 369 13.06 14.71 -19.19
CA ASP A 369 12.58 14.10 -17.95
C ASP A 369 11.35 13.22 -18.17
N TRP A 370 11.23 12.14 -17.38
CA TRP A 370 10.05 11.29 -17.38
C TRP A 370 8.98 11.85 -16.45
N LYS A 371 7.74 11.89 -16.95
CA LYS A 371 6.54 12.26 -16.19
C LYS A 371 5.51 11.15 -16.32
N VAL A 372 4.90 10.79 -15.19
CA VAL A 372 3.79 9.84 -15.16
C VAL A 372 2.54 10.57 -14.69
N THR A 373 1.55 10.67 -15.57
CA THR A 373 0.32 11.42 -15.31
C THR A 373 -0.67 10.60 -14.49
N LYS A 374 -0.70 9.28 -14.68
CA LYS A 374 -1.51 8.39 -13.87
C LYS A 374 -1.01 6.94 -13.90
N ALA A 375 -1.32 6.23 -12.82
CA ALA A 375 -1.26 4.77 -12.77
C ALA A 375 -2.67 4.20 -12.54
N LEU A 376 -2.91 3.01 -13.10
CA LEU A 376 -4.21 2.35 -13.12
C LEU A 376 -4.09 0.98 -12.48
N MET A 377 -5.03 0.64 -11.62
CA MET A 377 -5.03 -0.65 -10.94
C MET A 377 -6.46 -1.05 -10.56
N SER A 378 -6.85 -2.28 -10.90
CA SER A 378 -8.11 -2.85 -10.45
C SER A 378 -7.95 -3.58 -9.12
N ARG A 379 -8.90 -3.39 -8.24
CA ARG A 379 -9.03 -4.05 -6.95
C ARG A 379 -10.48 -4.42 -6.69
N SER A 380 -10.75 -4.98 -5.53
CA SER A 380 -12.10 -5.11 -4.98
C SER A 380 -12.11 -4.73 -3.50
N ALA A 381 -13.26 -4.39 -2.99
CA ALA A 381 -13.45 -4.06 -1.58
C ALA A 381 -14.65 -4.84 -1.02
N ARG A 382 -14.68 -4.99 0.31
CA ARG A 382 -15.79 -5.63 0.99
C ARG A 382 -15.87 -5.15 2.43
N VAL A 383 -17.06 -4.85 2.92
CA VAL A 383 -17.34 -4.72 4.35
C VAL A 383 -17.29 -6.12 4.98
N LEU A 384 -16.48 -6.28 6.01
CA LEU A 384 -16.38 -7.53 6.77
C LEU A 384 -17.25 -7.48 8.02
N MET A 385 -17.30 -6.30 8.66
CA MET A 385 -18.11 -6.05 9.86
C MET A 385 -18.32 -4.54 10.01
N GLU A 386 -19.45 -4.14 10.48
CA GLU A 386 -19.77 -2.79 10.97
C GLU A 386 -20.34 -2.85 12.38
N GLY A 387 -20.07 -1.78 13.16
CA GLY A 387 -20.51 -1.71 14.55
C GLY A 387 -19.64 -0.77 15.38
N TRP A 388 -19.23 -1.24 16.56
CA TRP A 388 -18.43 -0.44 17.48
C TRP A 388 -17.22 -1.22 17.96
N VAL A 389 -16.05 -0.62 17.81
CA VAL A 389 -14.88 -1.09 18.55
C VAL A 389 -14.91 -0.52 19.97
N ARG A 390 -14.48 -1.33 20.94
CA ARG A 390 -14.40 -0.94 22.36
C ARG A 390 -12.95 -0.77 22.76
N VAL A 391 -12.65 0.36 23.37
CA VAL A 391 -11.31 0.67 23.88
C VAL A 391 -11.41 1.25 25.29
N PRO A 392 -10.41 1.02 26.14
CA PRO A 392 -10.34 1.70 27.43
C PRO A 392 -10.36 3.21 27.25
N GLN A 393 -10.97 3.91 28.18
CA GLN A 393 -10.96 5.36 28.17
C GLN A 393 -9.52 5.86 28.40
N PRO A 394 -9.00 6.81 27.58
CA PRO A 394 -7.66 7.36 27.80
C PRO A 394 -7.55 7.99 29.20
N GLY A 395 -6.47 7.69 29.93
CA GLY A 395 -6.17 8.30 31.22
C GLY A 395 -6.74 7.58 32.45
N VAL A 396 -7.17 6.33 32.34
CA VAL A 396 -7.54 5.48 33.48
C VAL A 396 -6.56 4.33 33.66
#